data_3f82cb11cd71234f0a0236b98bd5435a
#
_entry.id   3f82cb11cd71234f0a0236b98bd5435a
#
_cell.length_a   1.000
_cell.length_b   1.000
_cell.length_c   1.000
_cell.angle_alpha   90.00
_cell.angle_beta   90.00
_cell.angle_gamma   90.00
#
_symmetry.space_group_name_H-M   'P 1'
#
loop_
_entity.id
_entity.type
_entity.pdbx_description
1 polymer ?
#
loop_
_entity_poly.entity_id
_entity_poly.type
_entity_poly.pdbx_seq_one_letter_code
_entity_poly.pdbx_strand_id
1 'polypeptide(L)'
;GGQNIWFDEDVRRLNADGRGKLLGEFKGDDKLIVWTSKNQYYITGYDLMQHFPDDTVRVARYESDRVYSLCYYDRDQQYYYMKRFTAEMSDKTQDFLDADADFICVTDRAGAQLEITYKGAHASRPADLIDVDEFVGVKSHRAKGKRLTTYDVAALRMIEPELPPEPEPADEEGVDGDQLTDASGDAS
;
A
#
# COMPACT_ATOMS: atom_id res chain seq x y z
N GLY A 1 9.76 -2.60 -23.37
CA GLY A 1 8.85 -2.66 -22.30
C GLY A 1 9.47 -2.84 -20.95
N GLY A 2 8.59 -2.91 -19.99
CA GLY A 2 8.99 -3.11 -18.62
C GLY A 2 9.03 -4.57 -18.22
N GLN A 3 9.38 -4.79 -16.97
CA GLN A 3 9.44 -6.11 -16.36
C GLN A 3 8.59 -6.12 -15.10
N ASN A 4 7.75 -7.14 -14.96
CA ASN A 4 7.00 -7.31 -13.72
C ASN A 4 7.94 -7.74 -12.60
N ILE A 5 7.81 -7.09 -11.45
CA ILE A 5 8.64 -7.34 -10.29
C ILE A 5 7.74 -7.70 -9.11
N TRP A 6 8.12 -8.75 -8.41
CA TRP A 6 7.45 -9.21 -7.19
C TRP A 6 8.37 -9.05 -5.99
N PHE A 7 7.78 -8.91 -4.82
CA PHE A 7 8.49 -8.92 -3.55
C PHE A 7 8.08 -10.15 -2.75
N ASP A 8 9.06 -10.98 -2.44
CA ASP A 8 8.87 -12.17 -1.62
C ASP A 8 9.21 -11.80 -0.17
N GLU A 9 8.18 -11.72 0.66
CA GLU A 9 8.34 -11.32 2.06
C GLU A 9 9.10 -12.36 2.88
N ASP A 10 9.03 -13.63 2.51
CA ASP A 10 9.69 -14.70 3.28
C ASP A 10 11.20 -14.58 3.21
N VAL A 11 11.74 -14.27 2.04
CA VAL A 11 13.18 -14.11 1.85
C VAL A 11 13.59 -12.65 1.75
N ARG A 12 12.62 -11.73 1.76
CA ARG A 12 12.83 -10.29 1.72
C ARG A 12 13.65 -9.86 0.51
N ARG A 13 13.22 -10.35 -0.65
CA ARG A 13 13.90 -10.08 -1.92
C ARG A 13 12.93 -9.82 -3.04
N LEU A 14 13.39 -9.08 -4.02
CA LEU A 14 12.68 -8.90 -5.27
C LEU A 14 12.95 -10.10 -6.18
N ASN A 15 12.00 -10.35 -7.09
CA ASN A 15 12.17 -11.34 -8.14
C ASN A 15 11.32 -11.00 -9.35
N ALA A 16 11.60 -11.67 -10.46
CA ALA A 16 10.82 -11.55 -11.68
C ALA A 16 10.07 -12.86 -12.00
N ASP A 17 9.95 -13.74 -11.01
CA ASP A 17 9.46 -15.10 -11.18
C ASP A 17 8.04 -15.32 -10.72
N GLY A 18 7.40 -14.31 -10.16
CA GLY A 18 6.03 -14.43 -9.66
C GLY A 18 5.93 -14.85 -8.20
N ARG A 19 7.02 -14.80 -7.43
CA ARG A 19 7.00 -15.19 -6.02
C ARG A 19 6.67 -14.01 -5.13
N GLY A 20 5.63 -14.15 -4.31
CA GLY A 20 5.23 -13.12 -3.38
C GLY A 20 4.25 -12.13 -3.98
N LYS A 21 4.34 -10.88 -3.58
CA LYS A 21 3.41 -9.84 -3.98
C LYS A 21 3.89 -9.11 -5.22
N LEU A 22 3.02 -8.97 -6.22
CA LEU A 22 3.34 -8.18 -7.40
C LEU A 22 3.44 -6.70 -7.04
N LEU A 23 4.57 -6.08 -7.36
CA LEU A 23 4.77 -4.65 -7.17
C LEU A 23 4.37 -3.84 -8.41
N GLY A 24 4.41 -4.44 -9.58
CA GLY A 24 4.04 -3.80 -10.83
C GLY A 24 5.10 -3.97 -11.90
N GLU A 25 4.90 -3.29 -13.02
CA GLU A 25 5.84 -3.28 -14.13
C GLU A 25 6.86 -2.17 -13.91
N PHE A 26 8.14 -2.51 -13.93
CA PHE A 26 9.23 -1.56 -13.73
C PHE A 26 9.99 -1.35 -15.04
N LYS A 27 10.35 -0.11 -15.29
CA LYS A 27 11.17 0.30 -16.45
C LYS A 27 12.34 1.11 -15.93
N GLY A 28 13.48 1.02 -16.59
CA GLY A 28 14.63 1.89 -16.42
C GLY A 28 14.82 2.48 -15.03
N ASP A 29 14.41 3.71 -14.88
CA ASP A 29 14.64 4.49 -13.67
C ASP A 29 13.46 4.50 -12.69
N ASP A 30 12.51 3.58 -12.85
CA ASP A 30 11.46 3.42 -11.85
C ASP A 30 12.07 3.09 -10.49
N LYS A 31 11.38 3.47 -9.44
CA LYS A 31 11.90 3.37 -8.08
C LYS A 31 10.94 2.62 -7.17
N LEU A 32 11.51 2.18 -6.06
CA LEU A 32 10.77 1.59 -4.95
C LEU A 32 10.50 2.64 -3.88
N ILE A 33 9.40 2.48 -3.18
CA ILE A 33 9.18 3.13 -1.90
C ILE A 33 9.19 2.04 -0.83
N VAL A 34 9.97 2.28 0.22
CA VAL A 34 10.17 1.32 1.29
C VAL A 34 9.70 1.95 2.60
N TRP A 35 8.80 1.24 3.30
CA TRP A 35 8.22 1.72 4.56
C TRP A 35 8.83 0.93 5.71
N THR A 36 9.11 1.61 6.82
CA THR A 36 9.74 0.98 7.96
C THR A 36 8.85 1.01 9.20
N SER A 37 9.14 0.13 10.15
CA SER A 37 8.45 0.09 11.43
C SER A 37 8.74 1.30 12.33
N LYS A 38 9.62 2.19 11.88
CA LYS A 38 9.93 3.44 12.57
C LYS A 38 9.06 4.60 12.09
N ASN A 39 7.96 4.33 11.38
CA ASN A 39 7.08 5.33 10.83
C ASN A 39 7.76 6.23 9.80
N GLN A 40 8.64 5.65 9.02
CA GLN A 40 9.42 6.34 7.98
C GLN A 40 9.29 5.64 6.63
N TYR A 41 9.49 6.40 5.56
CA TYR A 41 9.67 5.83 4.23
C TYR A 41 10.90 6.41 3.57
N TYR A 42 11.44 5.69 2.61
CA TYR A 42 12.46 6.20 1.71
C TYR A 42 12.22 5.66 0.30
N ILE A 43 12.75 6.37 -0.68
CA ILE A 43 12.59 6.05 -2.09
C ILE A 43 13.96 5.72 -2.64
N THR A 44 14.07 4.59 -3.32
CA THR A 44 15.35 4.09 -3.81
C THR A 44 15.18 3.44 -5.17
N GLY A 45 16.27 3.29 -5.91
CA GLY A 45 16.29 2.46 -7.10
C GLY A 45 16.02 1.01 -6.75
N TYR A 46 15.84 0.15 -7.74
CA TYR A 46 15.60 -1.26 -7.48
C TYR A 46 16.71 -2.13 -8.10
N ASP A 47 16.98 -3.24 -7.44
CA ASP A 47 17.93 -4.23 -7.87
C ASP A 47 17.46 -5.59 -7.36
N LEU A 48 17.36 -6.58 -8.22
CA LEU A 48 16.90 -7.91 -7.84
C LEU A 48 17.76 -8.55 -6.75
N MET A 49 18.99 -8.10 -6.60
CA MET A 49 19.92 -8.60 -5.57
C MET A 49 19.87 -7.79 -4.28
N GLN A 50 19.00 -6.78 -4.22
CA GLN A 50 18.93 -5.85 -3.11
C GLN A 50 18.43 -6.53 -1.82
N HIS A 51 19.08 -6.18 -0.71
CA HIS A 51 18.63 -6.58 0.62
C HIS A 51 17.84 -5.45 1.26
N PHE A 52 16.79 -5.81 1.96
CA PHE A 52 15.99 -4.84 2.68
C PHE A 52 16.26 -4.94 4.18
N PRO A 53 16.36 -3.81 4.90
CA PRO A 53 16.59 -3.84 6.35
C PRO A 53 15.50 -4.60 7.10
N ASP A 54 15.84 -5.09 8.29
CA ASP A 54 14.93 -5.89 9.11
C ASP A 54 13.68 -5.12 9.54
N ASP A 55 13.76 -3.80 9.61
CA ASP A 55 12.62 -2.96 9.99
C ASP A 55 11.70 -2.62 8.81
N THR A 56 11.93 -3.19 7.63
CA THR A 56 11.09 -3.01 6.46
C THR A 56 9.74 -3.69 6.68
N VAL A 57 8.66 -2.93 6.55
CA VAL A 57 7.31 -3.46 6.72
C VAL A 57 6.51 -3.48 5.43
N ARG A 58 6.92 -2.70 4.43
CA ARG A 58 6.23 -2.64 3.15
C ARG A 58 7.19 -2.19 2.06
N VAL A 59 7.10 -2.83 0.91
CA VAL A 59 7.84 -2.44 -0.30
C VAL A 59 6.83 -2.31 -1.41
N ALA A 60 6.92 -1.24 -2.19
CA ALA A 60 6.02 -1.02 -3.32
C ALA A 60 6.75 -0.27 -4.44
N ARG A 61 6.18 -0.31 -5.63
CA ARG A 61 6.65 0.57 -6.70
C ARG A 61 6.28 2.00 -6.34
N TYR A 62 7.24 2.91 -6.42
CA TYR A 62 6.98 4.33 -6.16
C TYR A 62 6.14 4.94 -7.28
N GLU A 63 5.08 5.63 -6.90
CA GLU A 63 4.27 6.43 -7.82
C GLU A 63 3.93 7.74 -7.14
N SER A 64 4.27 8.85 -7.78
CA SER A 64 4.14 10.18 -7.18
C SER A 64 2.69 10.59 -6.91
N ASP A 65 1.75 10.02 -7.64
CA ASP A 65 0.32 10.34 -7.51
C ASP A 65 -0.46 9.30 -6.70
N ARG A 66 0.21 8.29 -6.17
CA ARG A 66 -0.46 7.28 -5.36
C ARG A 66 -0.87 7.87 -4.03
N VAL A 67 -2.15 7.74 -3.72
CA VAL A 67 -2.69 8.24 -2.46
C VAL A 67 -2.70 7.12 -1.43
N TYR A 68 -2.12 7.39 -0.28
CA TYR A 68 -2.18 6.50 0.88
C TYR A 68 -3.19 7.05 1.87
N SER A 69 -4.08 6.19 2.35
CA SER A 69 -5.03 6.50 3.41
C SER A 69 -4.64 5.69 4.63
N LEU A 70 -4.31 6.36 5.71
CA LEU A 70 -3.62 5.76 6.85
C LEU A 70 -4.32 6.14 8.16
N CYS A 71 -4.50 5.15 9.03
CA CYS A 71 -5.03 5.37 10.37
C CYS A 71 -3.94 5.14 11.41
N TYR A 72 -3.92 5.98 12.42
CA TYR A 72 -2.94 5.90 13.50
C TYR A 72 -3.52 6.39 14.81
N TYR A 73 -2.86 6.03 15.91
CA TYR A 73 -3.19 6.51 17.24
C TYR A 73 -2.11 7.48 17.71
N ASP A 74 -2.54 8.67 18.11
CA ASP A 74 -1.67 9.70 18.69
C ASP A 74 -1.63 9.48 20.20
N ARG A 75 -0.50 9.00 20.71
CA ARG A 75 -0.37 8.68 22.13
C ARG A 75 -0.41 9.90 23.03
N ASP A 76 0.08 11.04 22.55
CA ASP A 76 0.08 12.26 23.34
C ASP A 76 -1.33 12.76 23.59
N GLN A 77 -2.16 12.79 22.54
CA GLN A 77 -3.53 13.28 22.65
C GLN A 77 -4.53 12.17 23.00
N GLN A 78 -4.12 10.90 22.81
CA GLN A 78 -4.97 9.74 23.01
C GLN A 78 -6.17 9.75 22.07
N TYR A 79 -5.94 10.09 20.81
CA TYR A 79 -6.95 10.15 19.76
C TYR A 79 -6.54 9.30 18.57
N TYR A 80 -7.54 8.79 17.85
CA TYR A 80 -7.36 8.10 16.58
C TYR A 80 -7.57 9.06 15.44
N TYR A 81 -6.68 9.00 14.45
CA TYR A 81 -6.70 9.89 13.28
C TYR A 81 -6.65 9.10 12.00
N MET A 82 -7.20 9.68 10.95
CA MET A 82 -6.95 9.28 9.58
C MET A 82 -6.30 10.43 8.83
N LYS A 83 -5.32 10.11 8.01
CA LYS A 83 -4.74 11.08 7.08
C LYS A 83 -4.59 10.45 5.71
N ARG A 84 -4.58 11.29 4.69
CA ARG A 84 -4.41 10.86 3.31
C ARG A 84 -3.33 11.72 2.68
N PHE A 85 -2.39 11.08 1.98
CA PHE A 85 -1.25 11.80 1.44
C PHE A 85 -0.64 11.06 0.26
N THR A 86 0.12 11.80 -0.55
CA THR A 86 1.03 11.22 -1.54
C THR A 86 2.44 11.31 -0.98
N ALA A 87 3.28 10.33 -1.30
CA ALA A 87 4.66 10.34 -0.83
C ALA A 87 5.51 11.20 -1.76
N GLU A 88 6.06 12.28 -1.22
CA GLU A 88 6.91 13.17 -1.99
C GLU A 88 8.25 12.50 -2.29
N MET A 89 8.74 12.71 -3.53
CA MET A 89 10.07 12.26 -3.90
C MET A 89 11.10 13.00 -3.07
N SER A 90 12.02 12.24 -2.48
CA SER A 90 13.12 12.78 -1.70
C SER A 90 14.26 11.78 -1.72
N ASP A 91 15.49 12.27 -1.64
CA ASP A 91 16.67 11.43 -1.48
C ASP A 91 16.95 11.16 0.01
N LYS A 92 16.10 11.66 0.90
CA LYS A 92 16.21 11.46 2.34
C LYS A 92 15.04 10.64 2.86
N THR A 93 15.28 9.94 3.96
CA THR A 93 14.21 9.26 4.69
C THR A 93 13.23 10.30 5.25
N GLN A 94 11.94 10.01 5.11
CA GLN A 94 10.87 10.90 5.51
C GLN A 94 10.05 10.27 6.63
N ASP A 95 9.66 11.09 7.63
CA ASP A 95 8.74 10.65 8.66
C ASP A 95 7.31 10.83 8.17
N PHE A 96 6.52 9.76 8.08
CA PHE A 96 5.11 9.90 7.75
C PHE A 96 4.21 9.93 8.99
N LEU A 97 4.74 9.59 10.16
CA LEU A 97 4.11 9.74 11.47
C LEU A 97 5.19 10.08 12.49
N ASP A 98 4.78 10.61 13.62
CA ASP A 98 5.69 10.76 14.74
C ASP A 98 6.20 9.38 15.18
N ALA A 99 7.43 9.35 15.68
CA ALA A 99 8.07 8.08 16.03
C ALA A 99 7.30 7.32 17.11
N ASP A 100 6.60 8.03 18.00
CA ASP A 100 5.84 7.45 19.10
C ASP A 100 4.35 7.25 18.77
N ALA A 101 3.92 7.57 17.56
CA ALA A 101 2.55 7.27 17.14
C ALA A 101 2.41 5.79 16.81
N ASP A 102 1.23 5.24 17.04
CA ASP A 102 0.93 3.85 16.70
C ASP A 102 0.31 3.78 15.31
N PHE A 103 1.02 3.22 14.37
CA PHE A 103 0.47 2.90 13.05
C PHE A 103 -0.56 1.78 13.19
N ILE A 104 -1.71 1.94 12.54
CA ILE A 104 -2.77 0.94 12.63
C ILE A 104 -3.01 0.24 11.30
N CYS A 105 -3.32 0.99 10.25
CA CYS A 105 -3.59 0.40 8.94
C CYS A 105 -3.42 1.43 7.84
N VAL A 106 -3.24 0.95 6.62
CA VAL A 106 -3.08 1.79 5.44
C VAL A 106 -3.69 1.09 4.24
N THR A 107 -4.21 1.89 3.31
CA THR A 107 -4.59 1.40 1.98
C THR A 107 -4.16 2.39 0.92
N ASP A 108 -3.85 1.89 -0.26
CA ASP A 108 -3.62 2.72 -1.44
C ASP A 108 -4.73 2.54 -2.48
N ARG A 109 -5.83 1.91 -2.10
CA ARG A 109 -6.95 1.65 -3.00
C ARG A 109 -8.05 2.70 -2.83
N ALA A 110 -8.54 3.23 -3.96
CA ALA A 110 -9.71 4.08 -3.95
C ALA A 110 -10.94 3.27 -3.58
N GLY A 111 -11.91 3.92 -2.96
CA GLY A 111 -13.18 3.27 -2.62
C GLY A 111 -13.16 2.45 -1.34
N ALA A 112 -12.13 2.58 -0.53
CA ALA A 112 -12.07 1.87 0.75
C ALA A 112 -13.03 2.46 1.77
N GLN A 113 -13.43 1.62 2.72
CA GLN A 113 -14.23 2.02 3.87
C GLN A 113 -13.48 1.67 5.14
N LEU A 114 -13.75 2.40 6.22
CA LEU A 114 -13.20 2.12 7.53
C LEU A 114 -14.34 1.79 8.49
N GLU A 115 -14.27 0.62 9.11
CA GLU A 115 -15.21 0.24 10.15
C GLU A 115 -14.61 0.56 11.51
N ILE A 116 -15.36 1.29 12.34
CA ILE A 116 -14.96 1.64 13.70
C ILE A 116 -15.92 0.93 14.65
N THR A 117 -15.37 0.12 15.56
CA THR A 117 -16.14 -0.48 16.64
C THR A 117 -15.73 0.13 17.97
N TYR A 118 -16.63 0.10 18.93
CA TYR A 118 -16.50 0.85 20.18
C TYR A 118 -16.44 -0.04 21.40
N LYS A 119 -15.88 0.51 22.49
CA LYS A 119 -15.72 -0.22 23.75
C LYS A 119 -16.05 0.66 24.95
N GLY A 120 -15.95 0.13 26.16
CA GLY A 120 -16.12 0.86 27.41
C GLY A 120 -17.49 1.49 27.50
N ALA A 121 -17.55 2.77 27.82
CA ALA A 121 -18.79 3.51 27.95
C ALA A 121 -19.57 3.58 26.64
N HIS A 122 -18.92 3.31 25.51
CA HIS A 122 -19.53 3.41 24.18
C HIS A 122 -19.73 2.06 23.51
N ALA A 123 -19.57 0.97 24.25
CA ALA A 123 -19.65 -0.40 23.69
C ALA A 123 -20.99 -0.73 23.03
N SER A 124 -22.07 -0.07 23.46
CA SER A 124 -23.38 -0.31 22.88
C SER A 124 -23.64 0.43 21.57
N ARG A 125 -22.73 1.32 21.17
CA ARG A 125 -22.89 2.03 19.90
C ARG A 125 -22.71 1.06 18.74
N PRO A 126 -23.56 1.15 17.71
CA PRO A 126 -23.32 0.35 16.50
C PRO A 126 -22.02 0.81 15.84
N ALA A 127 -21.40 -0.09 15.08
CA ALA A 127 -20.20 0.23 14.33
C ALA A 127 -20.47 1.35 13.34
N ASP A 128 -19.51 2.24 13.18
CA ASP A 128 -19.56 3.26 12.12
C ASP A 128 -18.79 2.74 10.90
N LEU A 129 -19.31 3.08 9.73
CA LEU A 129 -18.70 2.76 8.47
C LEU A 129 -18.41 4.06 7.74
N ILE A 130 -17.13 4.37 7.57
CA ILE A 130 -16.69 5.65 7.01
C ILE A 130 -16.22 5.45 5.58
N ASP A 131 -16.66 6.33 4.68
CA ASP A 131 -16.10 6.42 3.33
C ASP A 131 -14.74 7.13 3.44
N VAL A 132 -13.66 6.38 3.23
CA VAL A 132 -12.31 6.86 3.47
C VAL A 132 -11.96 8.05 2.57
N ASP A 133 -12.30 7.96 1.29
CA ASP A 133 -11.91 8.99 0.32
C ASP A 133 -12.61 10.33 0.58
N GLU A 134 -13.77 10.30 1.21
CA GLU A 134 -14.53 11.52 1.51
C GLU A 134 -14.26 12.07 2.90
N PHE A 135 -13.73 11.24 3.81
CA PHE A 135 -13.59 11.63 5.21
C PHE A 135 -12.57 12.75 5.41
N VAL A 136 -11.45 12.68 4.71
CA VAL A 136 -10.38 13.66 4.84
C VAL A 136 -9.70 13.86 3.48
N GLY A 137 -9.28 15.09 3.20
CA GLY A 137 -8.61 15.42 1.95
C GLY A 137 -7.18 14.94 1.90
N VAL A 138 -6.64 14.86 0.68
CA VAL A 138 -5.25 14.49 0.44
C VAL A 138 -4.36 15.69 0.74
N LYS A 139 -3.33 15.50 1.57
CA LYS A 139 -2.37 16.54 1.95
C LYS A 139 -0.97 15.95 1.92
N SER A 140 0.00 16.62 2.52
CA SER A 140 1.37 16.09 2.56
C SER A 140 1.50 14.98 3.61
N HIS A 141 2.59 14.22 3.52
CA HIS A 141 2.86 13.16 4.49
C HIS A 141 3.07 13.69 5.90
N ARG A 142 3.32 15.00 6.06
CA ARG A 142 3.50 15.63 7.37
C ARG A 142 2.19 16.07 8.01
N ALA A 143 1.09 16.04 7.28
CA ALA A 143 -0.19 16.48 7.82
C ALA A 143 -0.64 15.55 8.94
N LYS A 144 -1.34 16.11 9.93
CA LYS A 144 -1.87 15.33 11.04
C LYS A 144 -3.10 14.53 10.66
N GLY A 145 -3.92 15.08 9.79
CA GLY A 145 -5.17 14.43 9.39
C GLY A 145 -6.34 14.86 10.26
N LYS A 146 -7.37 14.02 10.26
CA LYS A 146 -8.63 14.32 10.92
C LYS A 146 -8.94 13.26 11.96
N ARG A 147 -9.36 13.69 13.14
CA ARG A 147 -9.76 12.78 14.21
C ARG A 147 -10.96 11.94 13.77
N LEU A 148 -10.87 10.64 14.00
CA LEU A 148 -11.89 9.69 13.54
C LEU A 148 -13.20 9.77 14.34
N THR A 149 -13.08 9.85 15.66
CA THR A 149 -14.24 9.81 16.54
C THR A 149 -13.86 10.35 17.92
N THR A 150 -14.88 10.76 18.68
CA THR A 150 -14.70 11.16 20.07
C THR A 150 -15.02 10.03 21.04
N TYR A 151 -15.46 8.88 20.54
CA TYR A 151 -15.86 7.74 21.37
C TYR A 151 -14.70 6.76 21.58
N ASP A 152 -14.84 5.89 22.59
CA ASP A 152 -13.80 4.91 22.90
C ASP A 152 -13.77 3.81 21.83
N VAL A 153 -12.65 3.68 21.16
CA VAL A 153 -12.50 2.78 20.02
C VAL A 153 -12.05 1.40 20.49
N ALA A 154 -12.75 0.37 20.05
CA ALA A 154 -12.33 -1.01 20.25
C ALA A 154 -11.39 -1.45 19.13
N ALA A 155 -11.75 -1.16 17.88
CA ALA A 155 -10.95 -1.58 16.72
C ALA A 155 -11.27 -0.70 15.50
N LEU A 156 -10.28 -0.60 14.64
CA LEU A 156 -10.39 0.00 13.31
C LEU A 156 -10.08 -1.09 12.28
N ARG A 157 -10.95 -1.23 11.28
CA ARG A 157 -10.75 -2.22 10.23
C ARG A 157 -10.92 -1.58 8.86
N MET A 158 -9.85 -1.60 8.08
CA MET A 158 -9.90 -1.10 6.72
C MET A 158 -10.52 -2.14 5.81
N ILE A 159 -11.55 -1.74 5.06
CA ILE A 159 -12.25 -2.61 4.12
C ILE A 159 -11.90 -2.11 2.72
N GLU A 160 -11.12 -2.91 2.02
CA GLU A 160 -10.66 -2.56 0.70
C GLU A 160 -11.53 -3.18 -0.37
N PRO A 161 -11.79 -2.47 -1.49
CA PRO A 161 -12.45 -3.12 -2.63
C PRO A 161 -11.51 -4.14 -3.25
N GLU A 162 -12.08 -5.10 -3.97
CA GLU A 162 -11.28 -6.10 -4.64
C GLU A 162 -10.39 -5.50 -5.71
N LEU A 163 -9.17 -6.03 -5.81
CA LEU A 163 -8.28 -5.70 -6.91
C LEU A 163 -8.59 -6.57 -8.12
N PRO A 164 -8.31 -6.07 -9.34
CA PRO A 164 -8.37 -6.95 -10.51
C PRO A 164 -7.35 -8.09 -10.36
N PRO A 165 -7.55 -9.20 -11.07
CA PRO A 165 -6.62 -10.31 -11.01
C PRO A 165 -5.20 -9.87 -11.36
N GLU A 166 -4.22 -10.48 -10.68
CA GLU A 166 -2.82 -10.26 -10.96
C GLU A 166 -2.46 -10.75 -12.35
N PRO A 167 -1.65 -10.02 -13.12
CA PRO A 167 -1.15 -10.57 -14.38
C PRO A 167 -0.20 -11.72 -14.08
N GLU A 168 -0.16 -12.69 -14.98
CA GLU A 168 0.76 -13.80 -14.86
C GLU A 168 2.19 -13.34 -15.14
N PRO A 169 3.20 -14.05 -14.61
CA PRO A 169 4.58 -13.77 -14.98
C PRO A 169 4.78 -13.84 -16.48
N ALA A 170 5.71 -13.07 -17.00
CA ALA A 170 5.99 -13.06 -18.42
C ALA A 170 6.31 -14.47 -18.90
N ASP A 171 5.58 -14.91 -19.91
CA ASP A 171 5.67 -16.26 -20.41
C ASP A 171 5.32 -16.23 -21.88
N GLU A 172 6.17 -16.78 -22.69
CA GLU A 172 5.96 -16.76 -24.12
C GLU A 172 5.10 -17.86 -24.66
N GLU A 173 4.87 -18.88 -23.87
CA GLU A 173 4.14 -20.02 -24.33
C GLU A 173 2.73 -19.65 -24.77
N GLY A 174 2.04 -18.89 -23.98
CA GLY A 174 0.68 -18.52 -24.30
C GLY A 174 0.58 -17.74 -25.58
N VAL A 175 1.50 -16.86 -25.79
CA VAL A 175 1.53 -16.03 -26.99
C VAL A 175 1.79 -16.89 -28.22
N ASP A 176 2.76 -17.74 -28.14
CA ASP A 176 3.10 -18.60 -29.26
C ASP A 176 1.96 -19.55 -29.61
N GLY A 177 1.33 -20.11 -28.63
CA GLY A 177 0.22 -21.00 -28.83
C GLY A 177 -0.92 -20.31 -29.54
N ASP A 178 -1.23 -19.11 -29.11
CA ASP A 178 -2.30 -18.34 -29.72
C ASP A 178 -2.03 -18.05 -31.17
N GLN A 179 -0.84 -17.64 -31.48
CA GLN A 179 -0.47 -17.33 -32.84
C GLN A 179 -0.57 -18.52 -33.74
N LEU A 180 -0.10 -19.63 -33.27
CA LEU A 180 -0.15 -20.84 -34.06
C LEU A 180 -1.57 -21.25 -34.34
N THR A 181 -2.43 -21.12 -33.37
CA THR A 181 -3.82 -21.45 -33.50
C THR A 181 -4.48 -20.61 -34.58
N ASP A 182 -4.21 -19.35 -34.55
CA ASP A 182 -4.78 -18.45 -35.53
C ASP A 182 -4.34 -18.80 -36.94
N ALA A 183 -3.07 -19.05 -37.08
CA ALA A 183 -2.52 -19.37 -38.37
C ALA A 183 -3.21 -20.63 -38.95
N SER A 184 -3.45 -21.60 -38.11
CA SER A 184 -4.07 -22.81 -38.60
C SER A 184 -5.51 -22.56 -39.00
N GLY A 185 -6.18 -21.65 -38.32
CA GLY A 185 -7.53 -21.31 -38.68
C GLY A 185 -7.63 -20.72 -40.07
N ASP A 186 -6.64 -20.00 -40.46
CA ASP A 186 -6.64 -19.34 -41.74
C ASP A 186 -6.52 -20.31 -42.89
N ALA A 187 -5.91 -21.42 -42.66
CA ALA A 187 -5.63 -22.34 -43.72
C ALA A 187 -6.89 -22.89 -44.39
N SER A 188 -7.98 -22.86 -43.71
CA SER A 188 -9.22 -23.34 -44.27
C SER A 188 -9.94 -22.27 -45.08
#